data_2605b0683d3c3ef937bc97bfdb3d92f6
#
_entry.id   2605b0683d3c3ef937bc97bfdb3d92f6
#
_cell.length_a   1.000
_cell.length_b   1.000
_cell.length_c   1.000
_cell.angle_alpha   90.00
_cell.angle_beta   90.00
_cell.angle_gamma   90.00
#
_symmetry.space_group_name_H-M   'P 1'
#
loop_
_entity.id
_entity.type
_entity.pdbx_description
1 polymer ?
#
loop_
_entity_poly.entity_id
_entity_poly.type
_entity_poly.pdbx_seq_one_letter_code
_entity_poly.pdbx_strand_id
1 'polypeptide(L)'
;MAVTTFAAIDIGSYEVSMKIFEMSKRIGFREINDVRYQLELGRGTYAAGRLEMETVDELCEILNDFKRMMAEFGVESWRACATSSLRELENPVIILEQIYQRTGIRVEILSNAEQHFLGYKSIAAIESGFKKAIQKGTAILDIGGGNLQISLFDKDALVLTQSIRMGSLRIRERLKELEKTTPHYDRLIEEFIRNDLISFQRLYLKDKEISNLILMGDFLTDTIFQDRSGENIITKEEFLKKYETIVNMSDHDLAESMELEPEYASLIVPNMVIIRNFIEIFQAEALWIPGVSLLDGIAYDHAEKNKYLKSVHNFENDILVASRNIAKRYSSGKNHIAGTTDVALDIFDSTRKIHGMGKRERLLLQIAVLLHDCGKYISMSEVAECSYRIIMATEIIGLSTEERQVIASAVRYNTREFGCYKEINRETSMNRGNYLLTAKLTAILRLANAMDRSHYQKVKALNVTLKDRILYLVVDSARDVSLELGLLKDKKEFFEEVFGIRLVMRRKGKR
;
A
#
# COMPACT_ATOMS: atom_id res chain seq x y z
N MET A 1 -24.35 24.81 1.52
CA MET A 1 -22.90 24.55 1.67
C MET A 1 -22.35 24.54 0.27
N ALA A 2 -21.20 25.15 0.05
CA ALA A 2 -20.57 25.20 -1.27
C ALA A 2 -20.24 23.77 -1.73
N VAL A 3 -20.51 23.48 -2.97
CA VAL A 3 -20.04 22.29 -3.68
C VAL A 3 -18.69 22.67 -4.23
N THR A 4 -17.69 21.85 -4.00
CA THR A 4 -16.34 21.98 -4.56
C THR A 4 -16.13 20.93 -5.64
N THR A 5 -15.19 21.19 -6.56
CA THR A 5 -14.86 20.28 -7.62
C THR A 5 -13.42 19.74 -7.45
N PHE A 6 -13.24 18.46 -7.67
CA PHE A 6 -11.96 17.78 -7.54
C PHE A 6 -11.71 16.86 -8.72
N ALA A 7 -10.48 16.85 -9.26
CA ALA A 7 -10.09 15.91 -10.30
C ALA A 7 -9.07 14.90 -9.76
N ALA A 8 -9.31 13.61 -10.03
CA ALA A 8 -8.35 12.53 -9.88
C ALA A 8 -7.75 12.18 -11.23
N ILE A 9 -6.43 12.05 -11.34
CA ILE A 9 -5.71 11.68 -12.56
C ILE A 9 -4.87 10.45 -12.24
N ASP A 10 -5.00 9.41 -13.07
CA ASP A 10 -4.17 8.20 -13.04
C ASP A 10 -3.36 8.09 -14.34
N ILE A 11 -2.03 7.99 -14.18
CA ILE A 11 -1.09 7.71 -15.26
C ILE A 11 -0.71 6.25 -15.15
N GLY A 12 -1.50 5.40 -15.81
CA GLY A 12 -1.38 3.95 -15.82
C GLY A 12 -0.31 3.42 -16.77
N SER A 13 -0.34 2.12 -17.03
CA SER A 13 0.65 1.47 -17.89
C SER A 13 0.22 1.43 -19.37
N TYR A 14 -1.05 1.48 -19.64
CA TYR A 14 -1.63 1.45 -21.00
C TYR A 14 -2.76 2.47 -21.21
N GLU A 15 -3.13 3.20 -20.15
CA GLU A 15 -4.07 4.30 -20.24
C GLU A 15 -3.69 5.45 -19.32
N VAL A 16 -4.12 6.65 -19.68
CA VAL A 16 -4.06 7.84 -18.85
C VAL A 16 -5.50 8.35 -18.69
N SER A 17 -5.98 8.41 -17.45
CA SER A 17 -7.38 8.66 -17.17
C SER A 17 -7.58 9.77 -16.14
N MET A 18 -8.72 10.47 -16.25
CA MET A 18 -9.13 11.51 -15.32
C MET A 18 -10.62 11.40 -15.03
N LYS A 19 -10.98 11.42 -13.75
CA LYS A 19 -12.36 11.61 -13.31
C LYS A 19 -12.49 12.93 -12.56
N ILE A 20 -13.61 13.63 -12.81
CA ILE A 20 -13.96 14.87 -12.09
C ILE A 20 -15.13 14.59 -11.18
N PHE A 21 -15.05 15.06 -9.96
CA PHE A 21 -16.04 14.86 -8.91
C PHE A 21 -16.54 16.16 -8.31
N GLU A 22 -17.83 16.21 -8.04
CA GLU A 22 -18.42 17.19 -7.11
C GLU A 22 -18.36 16.66 -5.69
N MET A 23 -17.97 17.49 -4.75
CA MET A 23 -17.80 17.14 -3.34
C MET A 23 -18.52 18.12 -2.40
N SER A 24 -19.23 17.61 -1.42
CA SER A 24 -19.78 18.38 -0.31
C SER A 24 -20.17 17.47 0.84
N LYS A 25 -20.37 18.04 2.05
CA LYS A 25 -20.85 17.26 3.22
C LYS A 25 -22.24 16.65 3.04
N ARG A 26 -23.02 17.09 2.06
CA ARG A 26 -24.37 16.58 1.78
C ARG A 26 -24.32 15.34 0.88
N ILE A 27 -23.47 15.36 -0.14
CA ILE A 27 -23.40 14.32 -1.18
C ILE A 27 -22.21 13.38 -1.01
N GLY A 28 -21.24 13.70 -0.11
CA GLY A 28 -19.95 13.03 -0.09
C GLY A 28 -19.15 13.44 -1.31
N PHE A 29 -19.03 12.55 -2.27
CA PHE A 29 -18.49 12.81 -3.61
C PHE A 29 -19.38 12.14 -4.68
N ARG A 30 -19.44 12.73 -5.87
CA ARG A 30 -20.19 12.25 -7.01
C ARG A 30 -19.39 12.51 -8.28
N GLU A 31 -19.19 11.49 -9.09
CA GLU A 31 -18.60 11.61 -10.43
C GLU A 31 -19.49 12.46 -11.35
N ILE A 32 -18.86 13.36 -12.10
CA ILE A 32 -19.52 14.20 -13.09
C ILE A 32 -18.88 14.09 -14.48
N ASN A 33 -17.64 13.58 -14.56
CA ASN A 33 -16.96 13.35 -15.83
C ASN A 33 -15.95 12.21 -15.68
N ASP A 34 -15.81 11.35 -16.71
CA ASP A 34 -14.80 10.30 -16.84
C ASP A 34 -14.19 10.39 -18.24
N VAL A 35 -12.89 10.58 -18.34
CA VAL A 35 -12.16 10.71 -19.60
C VAL A 35 -10.94 9.80 -19.57
N ARG A 36 -10.72 9.06 -20.65
CA ARG A 36 -9.64 8.09 -20.77
C ARG A 36 -8.95 8.25 -22.12
N TYR A 37 -7.63 8.18 -22.12
CA TYR A 37 -6.80 8.16 -23.30
C TYR A 37 -5.90 6.92 -23.25
N GLN A 38 -5.82 6.23 -24.37
CA GLN A 38 -4.91 5.11 -24.54
C GLN A 38 -3.49 5.64 -24.70
N LEU A 39 -2.56 5.13 -23.86
CA LEU A 39 -1.13 5.39 -23.99
C LEU A 39 -0.34 4.29 -23.32
N GLU A 40 0.37 3.47 -24.11
CA GLU A 40 1.12 2.30 -23.61
C GLU A 40 2.48 2.67 -22.99
N LEU A 41 2.48 3.45 -21.91
CA LEU A 41 3.71 3.80 -21.16
C LEU A 41 4.48 2.56 -20.69
N GLY A 42 3.77 1.51 -20.30
CA GLY A 42 4.38 0.28 -19.82
C GLY A 42 5.21 -0.47 -20.87
N ARG A 43 4.93 -0.29 -22.16
CA ARG A 43 5.70 -0.94 -23.25
C ARG A 43 7.18 -0.57 -23.18
N GLY A 44 7.50 0.72 -23.19
CA GLY A 44 8.89 1.19 -23.08
C GLY A 44 9.52 0.86 -21.74
N THR A 45 8.76 1.05 -20.65
CA THR A 45 9.23 0.80 -19.28
C THR A 45 9.59 -0.66 -19.04
N TYR A 46 8.72 -1.62 -19.40
CA TYR A 46 8.94 -3.05 -19.12
C TYR A 46 9.96 -3.69 -20.06
N ALA A 47 10.14 -3.15 -21.26
CA ALA A 47 11.13 -3.62 -22.21
C ALA A 47 12.52 -3.04 -21.96
N ALA A 48 12.63 -1.72 -21.72
CA ALA A 48 13.89 -0.99 -21.72
C ALA A 48 14.15 -0.13 -20.46
N GLY A 49 13.20 -0.03 -19.52
CA GLY A 49 13.31 0.86 -18.35
C GLY A 49 13.23 2.36 -18.69
N ARG A 50 12.83 2.72 -19.90
CA ARG A 50 12.81 4.08 -20.43
C ARG A 50 11.57 4.33 -21.28
N LEU A 51 11.17 5.59 -21.36
CA LEU A 51 10.15 6.06 -22.32
C LEU A 51 10.83 6.71 -23.51
N GLU A 52 10.25 6.51 -24.68
CA GLU A 52 10.58 7.23 -25.90
C GLU A 52 10.11 8.68 -25.78
N MET A 53 10.79 9.60 -26.49
CA MET A 53 10.47 11.03 -26.42
C MET A 53 9.05 11.31 -26.92
N GLU A 54 8.67 10.67 -27.98
CA GLU A 54 7.34 10.76 -28.60
C GLU A 54 6.23 10.37 -27.61
N THR A 55 6.45 9.31 -26.82
CA THR A 55 5.51 8.87 -25.79
C THR A 55 5.38 9.90 -24.65
N VAL A 56 6.49 10.56 -24.28
CA VAL A 56 6.47 11.64 -23.28
C VAL A 56 5.77 12.88 -23.83
N ASP A 57 5.93 13.17 -25.13
CA ASP A 57 5.25 14.27 -25.81
C ASP A 57 3.74 14.06 -25.80
N GLU A 58 3.28 12.87 -26.19
CA GLU A 58 1.87 12.49 -26.15
C GLU A 58 1.28 12.52 -24.75
N LEU A 59 1.99 12.02 -23.75
CA LEU A 59 1.58 12.13 -22.34
C LEU A 59 1.36 13.59 -21.91
N CYS A 60 2.28 14.49 -22.31
CA CYS A 60 2.13 15.90 -21.97
C CYS A 60 0.95 16.57 -22.71
N GLU A 61 0.66 16.15 -23.94
CA GLU A 61 -0.52 16.62 -24.68
C GLU A 61 -1.82 16.18 -23.98
N ILE A 62 -1.95 14.91 -23.62
CA ILE A 62 -3.08 14.39 -22.85
C ILE A 62 -3.26 15.16 -21.53
N LEU A 63 -2.20 15.38 -20.79
CA LEU A 63 -2.27 16.11 -19.52
C LEU A 63 -2.65 17.60 -19.71
N ASN A 64 -2.29 18.22 -20.82
CA ASN A 64 -2.74 19.57 -21.17
C ASN A 64 -4.22 19.58 -21.56
N ASP A 65 -4.74 18.52 -22.20
CA ASP A 65 -6.17 18.36 -22.46
C ASP A 65 -6.94 18.22 -21.16
N PHE A 66 -6.46 17.41 -20.21
CA PHE A 66 -7.05 17.32 -18.88
C PHE A 66 -7.08 18.68 -18.19
N LYS A 67 -6.01 19.46 -18.29
CA LYS A 67 -5.95 20.80 -17.72
C LYS A 67 -7.01 21.73 -18.31
N ARG A 68 -7.27 21.66 -19.63
CA ARG A 68 -8.35 22.42 -20.29
C ARG A 68 -9.71 22.00 -19.75
N MET A 69 -9.97 20.69 -19.70
CA MET A 69 -11.22 20.15 -19.15
C MET A 69 -11.43 20.56 -17.69
N MET A 70 -10.39 20.45 -16.85
CA MET A 70 -10.46 20.90 -15.45
C MET A 70 -10.85 22.37 -15.35
N ALA A 71 -10.35 23.24 -16.23
CA ALA A 71 -10.72 24.66 -16.26
C ALA A 71 -12.19 24.86 -16.68
N GLU A 72 -12.68 24.11 -17.67
CA GLU A 72 -14.09 24.16 -18.11
C GLU A 72 -15.06 23.71 -17.03
N PHE A 73 -14.72 22.66 -16.26
CA PHE A 73 -15.51 22.18 -15.14
C PHE A 73 -15.28 22.96 -13.83
N GLY A 74 -14.44 23.99 -13.85
CA GLY A 74 -14.13 24.81 -12.67
C GLY A 74 -13.48 24.02 -11.54
N VAL A 75 -12.57 23.08 -11.86
CA VAL A 75 -11.92 22.24 -10.86
C VAL A 75 -11.05 23.08 -9.93
N GLU A 76 -11.32 23.02 -8.62
CA GLU A 76 -10.64 23.79 -7.59
C GLU A 76 -9.35 23.12 -7.09
N SER A 77 -9.31 21.80 -7.13
CA SER A 77 -8.14 21.01 -6.72
C SER A 77 -8.06 19.69 -7.46
N TRP A 78 -6.84 19.14 -7.60
CA TRP A 78 -6.62 17.86 -8.25
C TRP A 78 -5.49 17.08 -7.59
N ARG A 79 -5.45 15.78 -7.85
CA ARG A 79 -4.32 14.90 -7.52
C ARG A 79 -4.03 14.02 -8.73
N ALA A 80 -2.79 14.11 -9.22
CA ALA A 80 -2.29 13.28 -10.30
C ALA A 80 -1.32 12.23 -9.75
N CYS A 81 -1.63 10.97 -10.00
CA CYS A 81 -0.85 9.83 -9.55
C CYS A 81 -0.32 9.05 -10.74
N ALA A 82 0.87 8.48 -10.58
CA ALA A 82 1.43 7.53 -11.53
C ALA A 82 1.71 6.21 -10.83
N THR A 83 1.58 5.13 -11.59
CA THR A 83 1.68 3.77 -11.08
C THR A 83 2.91 3.03 -11.61
N SER A 84 2.79 1.75 -11.94
CA SER A 84 3.93 0.88 -12.27
C SER A 84 4.76 1.36 -13.45
N SER A 85 4.17 1.97 -14.47
CA SER A 85 4.91 2.46 -15.65
C SER A 85 5.97 3.50 -15.31
N LEU A 86 5.60 4.55 -14.54
CA LEU A 86 6.57 5.57 -14.14
C LEU A 86 7.41 5.12 -12.93
N ARG A 87 6.87 4.30 -12.05
CA ARG A 87 7.59 3.79 -10.87
C ARG A 87 8.80 2.91 -11.22
N GLU A 88 8.73 2.15 -12.31
CA GLU A 88 9.78 1.21 -12.72
C GLU A 88 10.78 1.80 -13.73
N LEU A 89 10.65 3.08 -14.09
CA LEU A 89 11.65 3.76 -14.90
C LEU A 89 13.01 3.85 -14.18
N GLU A 90 14.10 3.84 -14.95
CA GLU A 90 15.44 4.08 -14.43
C GLU A 90 15.61 5.51 -13.89
N ASN A 91 15.02 6.49 -14.56
CA ASN A 91 15.13 7.92 -14.25
C ASN A 91 13.75 8.62 -14.22
N PRO A 92 12.83 8.25 -13.31
CA PRO A 92 11.51 8.84 -13.27
C PRO A 92 11.51 10.34 -12.96
N VAL A 93 12.51 10.83 -12.23
CA VAL A 93 12.61 12.25 -11.83
C VAL A 93 12.74 13.16 -13.06
N ILE A 94 13.45 12.73 -14.11
CA ILE A 94 13.60 13.51 -15.36
C ILE A 94 12.25 13.63 -16.06
N ILE A 95 11.50 12.54 -16.13
CA ILE A 95 10.17 12.53 -16.78
C ILE A 95 9.17 13.38 -15.99
N LEU A 96 9.17 13.26 -14.65
CA LEU A 96 8.32 14.07 -13.79
C LEU A 96 8.60 15.57 -13.93
N GLU A 97 9.87 15.96 -14.04
CA GLU A 97 10.24 17.35 -14.26
C GLU A 97 9.79 17.85 -15.64
N GLN A 98 9.93 17.06 -16.70
CA GLN A 98 9.44 17.41 -18.04
C GLN A 98 7.91 17.60 -18.03
N ILE A 99 7.18 16.68 -17.42
CA ILE A 99 5.73 16.79 -17.27
C ILE A 99 5.37 18.10 -16.56
N TYR A 100 6.02 18.38 -15.43
CA TYR A 100 5.73 19.59 -14.65
C TYR A 100 6.04 20.89 -15.44
N GLN A 101 7.17 20.96 -16.10
CA GLN A 101 7.57 22.15 -16.88
C GLN A 101 6.64 22.39 -18.07
N ARG A 102 6.13 21.34 -18.70
CA ARG A 102 5.31 21.43 -19.91
C ARG A 102 3.81 21.57 -19.63
N THR A 103 3.33 21.06 -18.51
CA THR A 103 1.89 21.02 -18.18
C THR A 103 1.53 21.81 -16.91
N GLY A 104 2.47 22.01 -15.99
CA GLY A 104 2.24 22.54 -14.66
C GLY A 104 1.59 21.53 -13.69
N ILE A 105 1.37 20.28 -14.12
CA ILE A 105 0.79 19.21 -13.29
C ILE A 105 1.93 18.52 -12.52
N ARG A 106 1.81 18.48 -11.19
CA ARG A 106 2.70 17.67 -10.35
C ARG A 106 2.14 16.27 -10.21
N VAL A 107 2.94 15.29 -10.60
CA VAL A 107 2.58 13.88 -10.55
C VAL A 107 3.30 13.21 -9.39
N GLU A 108 2.54 12.48 -8.56
CA GLU A 108 3.05 11.65 -7.47
C GLU A 108 3.19 10.21 -7.94
N ILE A 109 4.36 9.60 -7.78
CA ILE A 109 4.52 8.16 -8.03
C ILE A 109 4.07 7.40 -6.79
N LEU A 110 2.99 6.65 -6.90
CA LEU A 110 2.50 5.80 -5.83
C LEU A 110 3.37 4.54 -5.67
N SER A 111 3.69 4.18 -4.44
CA SER A 111 4.15 2.82 -4.14
C SER A 111 3.04 1.80 -4.41
N ASN A 112 3.39 0.51 -4.57
CA ASN A 112 2.39 -0.55 -4.68
C ASN A 112 1.41 -0.53 -3.50
N ALA A 113 1.93 -0.32 -2.29
CA ALA A 113 1.12 -0.32 -1.08
C ALA A 113 0.13 0.86 -1.02
N GLU A 114 0.51 2.04 -1.50
CA GLU A 114 -0.38 3.22 -1.59
C GLU A 114 -1.43 3.02 -2.68
N GLN A 115 -1.02 2.59 -3.87
CA GLN A 115 -1.94 2.28 -4.97
C GLN A 115 -3.01 1.28 -4.52
N HIS A 116 -2.58 0.17 -3.93
CA HIS A 116 -3.46 -0.87 -3.43
C HIS A 116 -4.42 -0.37 -2.34
N PHE A 117 -3.92 0.52 -1.46
CA PHE A 117 -4.73 1.09 -0.39
C PHE A 117 -5.81 2.04 -0.92
N LEU A 118 -5.49 2.84 -1.93
CA LEU A 118 -6.48 3.70 -2.58
C LEU A 118 -7.53 2.87 -3.32
N GLY A 119 -7.12 1.83 -4.06
CA GLY A 119 -8.06 0.89 -4.69
C GLY A 119 -8.93 0.18 -3.68
N TYR A 120 -8.37 -0.26 -2.55
CA TYR A 120 -9.16 -0.83 -1.45
C TYR A 120 -10.18 0.18 -0.89
N LYS A 121 -9.82 1.46 -0.75
CA LYS A 121 -10.74 2.51 -0.31
C LYS A 121 -11.92 2.70 -1.28
N SER A 122 -11.70 2.57 -2.58
CA SER A 122 -12.79 2.70 -3.58
C SER A 122 -13.84 1.60 -3.41
N ILE A 123 -13.41 0.35 -3.17
CA ILE A 123 -14.33 -0.77 -2.91
C ILE A 123 -15.07 -0.57 -1.58
N ALA A 124 -14.36 -0.14 -0.54
CA ALA A 124 -14.94 0.10 0.78
C ALA A 124 -15.99 1.23 0.75
N ALA A 125 -15.90 2.17 -0.19
CA ALA A 125 -16.90 3.21 -0.41
C ALA A 125 -18.29 2.67 -0.79
N ILE A 126 -18.35 1.43 -1.33
CA ILE A 126 -19.60 0.72 -1.62
C ILE A 126 -20.09 -0.01 -0.35
N GLU A 127 -20.33 0.72 0.70
CA GLU A 127 -20.55 0.34 2.10
C GLU A 127 -21.20 -1.05 2.37
N SER A 128 -22.40 -1.29 1.82
CA SER A 128 -23.19 -2.48 2.18
C SER A 128 -22.61 -3.77 1.57
N GLY A 129 -22.14 -3.72 0.33
CA GLY A 129 -21.54 -4.84 -0.37
C GLY A 129 -20.23 -5.26 0.27
N PHE A 130 -19.34 -4.30 0.50
CA PHE A 130 -18.03 -4.52 1.06
C PHE A 130 -18.08 -5.13 2.47
N LYS A 131 -18.81 -4.52 3.41
CA LYS A 131 -18.96 -5.04 4.79
C LYS A 131 -19.47 -6.47 4.84
N LYS A 132 -20.38 -6.83 3.95
CA LYS A 132 -20.91 -8.20 3.88
C LYS A 132 -19.86 -9.16 3.32
N ALA A 133 -19.12 -8.74 2.31
CA ALA A 133 -18.10 -9.58 1.66
C ALA A 133 -16.97 -9.95 2.62
N ILE A 134 -16.38 -8.98 3.33
CA ILE A 134 -15.19 -9.20 4.18
C ILE A 134 -15.45 -9.97 5.49
N GLN A 135 -16.70 -10.27 5.83
CA GLN A 135 -17.04 -11.14 7.00
C GLN A 135 -16.56 -12.58 6.80
N LYS A 136 -16.48 -13.04 5.56
CA LYS A 136 -15.96 -14.35 5.18
C LYS A 136 -14.63 -14.21 4.46
N GLY A 137 -13.92 -15.30 4.24
CA GLY A 137 -12.71 -15.31 3.44
C GLY A 137 -12.95 -14.65 2.07
N THR A 138 -12.37 -13.48 1.86
CA THR A 138 -12.53 -12.68 0.63
C THR A 138 -11.18 -12.29 0.09
N ALA A 139 -10.97 -12.47 -1.21
CA ALA A 139 -9.82 -11.94 -1.92
C ALA A 139 -10.25 -10.74 -2.79
N ILE A 140 -9.48 -9.66 -2.74
CA ILE A 140 -9.56 -8.57 -3.71
C ILE A 140 -8.38 -8.73 -4.65
N LEU A 141 -8.64 -8.80 -5.94
CA LEU A 141 -7.65 -8.77 -7.01
C LEU A 141 -7.75 -7.43 -7.73
N ASP A 142 -6.63 -6.74 -7.82
CA ASP A 142 -6.44 -5.54 -8.64
C ASP A 142 -5.44 -5.87 -9.75
N ILE A 143 -5.94 -6.03 -10.97
CA ILE A 143 -5.16 -6.45 -12.14
C ILE A 143 -4.86 -5.23 -12.98
N GLY A 144 -3.66 -4.70 -12.85
CA GLY A 144 -3.18 -3.63 -13.71
C GLY A 144 -2.30 -4.13 -14.85
N GLY A 145 -1.88 -3.22 -15.73
CA GLY A 145 -1.00 -3.57 -16.86
C GLY A 145 0.37 -4.10 -16.41
N GLY A 146 0.94 -3.62 -15.29
CA GLY A 146 2.27 -4.01 -14.82
C GLY A 146 2.30 -5.03 -13.69
N ASN A 147 1.36 -4.94 -12.75
CA ASN A 147 1.32 -5.72 -11.53
C ASN A 147 -0.09 -6.22 -11.24
N LEU A 148 -0.15 -7.34 -10.54
CA LEU A 148 -1.34 -7.84 -9.87
C LEU A 148 -1.19 -7.59 -8.37
N GLN A 149 -2.20 -7.02 -7.74
CA GLN A 149 -2.25 -6.80 -6.30
C GLN A 149 -3.36 -7.66 -5.67
N ILE A 150 -3.06 -8.28 -4.53
CA ILE A 150 -3.94 -9.22 -3.86
C ILE A 150 -4.10 -8.79 -2.41
N SER A 151 -5.34 -8.59 -1.97
CA SER A 151 -5.69 -8.43 -0.55
C SER A 151 -6.56 -9.58 -0.09
N LEU A 152 -6.24 -10.18 1.03
CA LEU A 152 -7.05 -11.22 1.66
C LEU A 152 -7.70 -10.67 2.94
N PHE A 153 -9.00 -10.85 3.05
CA PHE A 153 -9.79 -10.49 4.23
C PHE A 153 -10.41 -11.72 4.86
N ASP A 154 -10.51 -11.71 6.17
CA ASP A 154 -11.25 -12.67 6.97
C ASP A 154 -11.72 -12.02 8.26
N LYS A 155 -12.99 -12.27 8.66
CA LYS A 155 -13.59 -11.76 9.90
C LYS A 155 -13.43 -10.25 10.06
N ASP A 156 -13.81 -9.51 9.02
CA ASP A 156 -13.78 -8.03 8.99
C ASP A 156 -12.38 -7.41 9.13
N ALA A 157 -11.33 -8.17 8.84
CA ALA A 157 -9.95 -7.69 8.96
C ALA A 157 -9.10 -8.08 7.76
N LEU A 158 -8.19 -7.18 7.38
CA LEU A 158 -7.20 -7.43 6.38
C LEU A 158 -6.14 -8.41 6.91
N VAL A 159 -6.04 -9.57 6.29
CA VAL A 159 -5.11 -10.64 6.72
C VAL A 159 -3.76 -10.52 6.03
N LEU A 160 -3.75 -10.16 4.75
CA LEU A 160 -2.56 -10.14 3.90
C LEU A 160 -2.73 -9.18 2.74
N THR A 161 -1.64 -8.54 2.34
CA THR A 161 -1.49 -7.91 1.02
C THR A 161 -0.25 -8.45 0.34
N GLN A 162 -0.33 -8.62 -0.97
CA GLN A 162 0.79 -9.08 -1.79
C GLN A 162 0.69 -8.46 -3.18
N SER A 163 1.83 -8.04 -3.73
CA SER A 163 1.94 -7.64 -5.12
C SER A 163 2.80 -8.64 -5.88
N ILE A 164 2.35 -8.99 -7.07
CA ILE A 164 3.07 -9.89 -7.98
C ILE A 164 3.26 -9.14 -9.30
N ARG A 165 4.45 -9.25 -9.90
CA ARG A 165 4.77 -8.64 -11.21
C ARG A 165 4.13 -9.44 -12.35
N MET A 166 2.82 -9.45 -12.38
CA MET A 166 1.99 -10.28 -13.24
C MET A 166 0.81 -9.44 -13.80
N GLY A 167 1.11 -8.29 -14.40
CA GLY A 167 0.09 -7.47 -15.08
C GLY A 167 -0.09 -7.90 -16.53
N SER A 168 -1.26 -7.62 -17.10
CA SER A 168 -1.64 -8.05 -18.47
C SER A 168 -0.69 -7.55 -19.55
N LEU A 169 -0.33 -6.27 -19.53
CA LEU A 169 0.63 -5.69 -20.48
C LEU A 169 2.04 -6.28 -20.30
N ARG A 170 2.48 -6.48 -19.06
CA ARG A 170 3.77 -7.10 -18.78
C ARG A 170 3.85 -8.52 -19.32
N ILE A 171 2.80 -9.33 -19.17
CA ILE A 171 2.73 -10.69 -19.70
C ILE A 171 2.80 -10.64 -21.23
N ARG A 172 1.98 -9.79 -21.86
CA ARG A 172 1.99 -9.60 -23.32
C ARG A 172 3.39 -9.26 -23.82
N GLU A 173 4.04 -8.24 -23.25
CA GLU A 173 5.38 -7.81 -23.69
C GLU A 173 6.44 -8.90 -23.50
N ARG A 174 6.33 -9.70 -22.42
CA ARG A 174 7.27 -10.81 -22.17
C ARG A 174 7.08 -11.99 -23.09
N LEU A 175 5.86 -12.28 -23.53
CA LEU A 175 5.51 -13.44 -24.34
C LEU A 175 5.32 -13.13 -25.83
N LYS A 176 5.38 -11.86 -26.25
CA LYS A 176 5.10 -11.36 -27.59
C LYS A 176 5.73 -12.15 -28.74
N GLU A 177 7.00 -12.54 -28.60
CA GLU A 177 7.68 -13.33 -29.64
C GLU A 177 7.28 -14.81 -29.59
N LEU A 178 6.91 -15.32 -28.42
CA LEU A 178 6.47 -16.71 -28.24
C LEU A 178 5.02 -16.92 -28.66
N GLU A 179 4.17 -15.92 -28.49
CA GLU A 179 2.77 -15.94 -28.93
C GLU A 179 2.63 -16.37 -30.40
N LYS A 180 3.49 -15.85 -31.27
CA LYS A 180 3.53 -16.17 -32.70
C LYS A 180 3.89 -17.62 -33.01
N THR A 181 4.41 -18.35 -32.03
CA THR A 181 4.92 -19.73 -32.19
C THR A 181 3.95 -20.79 -31.71
N THR A 182 2.85 -20.41 -31.07
CA THR A 182 1.88 -21.35 -30.48
C THR A 182 0.44 -20.99 -30.86
N PRO A 183 -0.41 -22.00 -31.16
CA PRO A 183 -1.86 -21.78 -31.34
C PRO A 183 -2.62 -21.69 -29.98
N HIS A 184 -1.95 -21.88 -28.84
CA HIS A 184 -2.53 -21.92 -27.51
C HIS A 184 -1.84 -20.89 -26.60
N TYR A 185 -2.06 -19.62 -26.89
CA TYR A 185 -1.45 -18.53 -26.14
C TYR A 185 -1.88 -18.50 -24.65
N ASP A 186 -3.12 -18.85 -24.37
CA ASP A 186 -3.65 -19.00 -23.01
C ASP A 186 -2.84 -19.99 -22.15
N ARG A 187 -2.47 -21.17 -22.73
CA ARG A 187 -1.64 -22.17 -22.05
C ARG A 187 -0.20 -21.70 -21.83
N LEU A 188 0.35 -20.95 -22.79
CA LEU A 188 1.68 -20.36 -22.65
C LEU A 188 1.70 -19.36 -21.49
N ILE A 189 0.68 -18.51 -21.35
CA ILE A 189 0.54 -17.60 -20.22
C ILE A 189 0.42 -18.38 -18.91
N GLU A 190 -0.43 -19.39 -18.87
CA GLU A 190 -0.62 -20.24 -17.69
C GLU A 190 0.69 -20.89 -17.22
N GLU A 191 1.48 -21.43 -18.15
CA GLU A 191 2.79 -21.98 -17.85
C GLU A 191 3.75 -20.91 -17.31
N PHE A 192 3.74 -19.71 -17.90
CA PHE A 192 4.59 -18.59 -17.50
C PHE A 192 4.32 -18.13 -16.06
N ILE A 193 3.04 -18.04 -15.66
CA ILE A 193 2.64 -17.54 -14.33
C ILE A 193 2.63 -18.62 -13.25
N ARG A 194 2.65 -19.90 -13.61
CA ARG A 194 2.41 -21.06 -12.73
C ARG A 194 3.28 -21.09 -11.49
N ASN A 195 4.57 -20.85 -11.63
CA ASN A 195 5.50 -20.90 -10.49
C ASN A 195 5.19 -19.84 -9.42
N ASP A 196 4.83 -18.64 -9.83
CA ASP A 196 4.49 -17.56 -8.91
C ASP A 196 3.17 -17.86 -8.19
N LEU A 197 2.19 -18.43 -8.90
CA LEU A 197 0.91 -18.84 -8.33
C LEU A 197 1.05 -19.97 -7.31
N ILE A 198 1.84 -21.02 -7.62
CA ILE A 198 2.15 -22.12 -6.68
C ILE A 198 2.86 -21.55 -5.43
N SER A 199 3.81 -20.65 -5.63
CA SER A 199 4.53 -20.01 -4.53
C SER A 199 3.59 -19.16 -3.67
N PHE A 200 2.70 -18.39 -4.29
CA PHE A 200 1.68 -17.62 -3.58
C PHE A 200 0.76 -18.54 -2.76
N GLN A 201 0.23 -19.59 -3.36
CA GLN A 201 -0.64 -20.55 -2.69
C GLN A 201 0.05 -21.18 -1.47
N ARG A 202 1.27 -21.69 -1.65
CA ARG A 202 2.04 -22.35 -0.59
C ARG A 202 2.42 -21.44 0.56
N LEU A 203 2.80 -20.17 0.27
CA LEU A 203 3.31 -19.24 1.27
C LEU A 203 2.21 -18.48 2.00
N TYR A 204 1.08 -18.22 1.33
CA TYR A 204 0.12 -17.25 1.80
C TYR A 204 -1.29 -17.78 2.04
N LEU A 205 -1.71 -18.82 1.35
CA LEU A 205 -3.06 -19.37 1.52
C LEU A 205 -3.13 -20.45 2.60
N LYS A 206 -2.19 -21.39 2.61
CA LYS A 206 -2.20 -22.54 3.55
C LYS A 206 -3.64 -23.02 3.85
N ASP A 207 -4.09 -22.90 5.07
CA ASP A 207 -5.40 -23.39 5.52
C ASP A 207 -6.51 -22.32 5.45
N LYS A 208 -6.40 -21.34 4.54
CA LYS A 208 -7.40 -20.27 4.40
C LYS A 208 -8.40 -20.62 3.31
N GLU A 209 -9.67 -20.57 3.68
CA GLU A 209 -10.79 -20.69 2.74
C GLU A 209 -11.16 -19.29 2.24
N ILE A 210 -11.16 -19.10 0.92
CA ILE A 210 -11.55 -17.85 0.26
C ILE A 210 -12.81 -18.15 -0.55
N SER A 211 -13.95 -17.66 -0.09
CA SER A 211 -15.25 -17.93 -0.73
C SER A 211 -15.66 -16.85 -1.72
N ASN A 212 -15.17 -15.63 -1.55
CA ASN A 212 -15.55 -14.47 -2.36
C ASN A 212 -14.32 -13.91 -3.08
N LEU A 213 -14.51 -13.57 -4.34
CA LEU A 213 -13.52 -12.90 -5.16
C LEU A 213 -14.07 -11.57 -5.64
N ILE A 214 -13.36 -10.48 -5.34
CA ILE A 214 -13.67 -9.14 -5.81
C ILE A 214 -12.63 -8.77 -6.85
N LEU A 215 -13.07 -8.42 -8.04
CA LEU A 215 -12.21 -7.88 -9.08
C LEU A 215 -12.31 -6.37 -9.06
N MET A 216 -11.21 -5.73 -8.80
CA MET A 216 -10.99 -4.33 -9.11
C MET A 216 -10.18 -4.27 -10.39
N GLY A 217 -10.52 -3.42 -11.27
CA GLY A 217 -9.83 -3.35 -12.53
C GLY A 217 -9.90 -1.97 -13.15
N ASP A 218 -9.24 -1.93 -14.25
CA ASP A 218 -9.20 -0.87 -15.20
C ASP A 218 -10.38 -1.02 -16.20
N PHE A 219 -10.33 -0.20 -17.21
CA PHE A 219 -11.27 -0.20 -18.32
C PHE A 219 -11.50 -1.60 -18.94
N LEU A 220 -10.46 -2.44 -19.05
CA LEU A 220 -10.59 -3.78 -19.61
C LEU A 220 -11.54 -4.67 -18.82
N THR A 221 -11.42 -4.65 -17.47
CA THR A 221 -12.31 -5.42 -16.60
C THR A 221 -13.76 -4.98 -16.79
N ASP A 222 -14.00 -3.67 -16.86
CA ASP A 222 -15.33 -3.13 -17.09
C ASP A 222 -15.86 -3.54 -18.46
N THR A 223 -15.07 -3.45 -19.53
CA THR A 223 -15.45 -3.81 -20.91
C THR A 223 -15.72 -5.31 -21.05
N ILE A 224 -14.84 -6.17 -20.52
CA ILE A 224 -15.03 -7.62 -20.56
C ILE A 224 -16.36 -8.03 -19.92
N PHE A 225 -16.81 -7.30 -18.90
CA PHE A 225 -17.97 -7.66 -18.10
C PHE A 225 -19.15 -6.68 -18.23
N GLN A 226 -19.26 -5.93 -19.32
CA GLN A 226 -20.30 -4.91 -19.56
C GLN A 226 -21.74 -5.43 -19.56
N ASP A 227 -21.97 -6.67 -20.00
CA ASP A 227 -23.31 -7.27 -20.18
C ASP A 227 -24.06 -7.60 -18.88
N ARG A 228 -23.97 -6.74 -17.89
CA ARG A 228 -24.54 -7.01 -16.56
C ARG A 228 -25.97 -6.46 -16.43
N SER A 229 -26.91 -7.33 -16.27
CA SER A 229 -28.28 -6.99 -15.88
C SER A 229 -28.39 -6.66 -14.39
N GLY A 230 -27.76 -5.55 -13.94
CA GLY A 230 -28.04 -4.96 -12.63
C GLY A 230 -27.32 -5.55 -11.39
N GLU A 231 -26.84 -6.80 -11.42
CA GLU A 231 -26.02 -7.37 -10.35
C GLU A 231 -24.55 -7.47 -10.77
N ASN A 232 -23.65 -6.80 -10.06
CA ASN A 232 -22.21 -6.82 -10.34
C ASN A 232 -21.54 -8.15 -9.90
N ILE A 233 -22.26 -9.26 -9.93
CA ILE A 233 -21.82 -10.59 -9.52
C ILE A 233 -21.94 -11.55 -10.70
N ILE A 234 -20.87 -12.30 -10.95
CA ILE A 234 -20.76 -13.30 -12.02
C ILE A 234 -20.43 -14.64 -11.38
N THR A 235 -21.16 -15.69 -11.74
CA THR A 235 -20.84 -17.04 -11.28
C THR A 235 -19.60 -17.61 -11.96
N LYS A 236 -18.98 -18.60 -11.35
CA LYS A 236 -17.84 -19.32 -11.94
C LYS A 236 -18.18 -19.89 -13.32
N GLU A 237 -19.37 -20.48 -13.47
CA GLU A 237 -19.83 -21.08 -14.72
C GLU A 237 -19.98 -20.04 -15.83
N GLU A 238 -20.55 -18.88 -15.54
CA GLU A 238 -20.68 -17.75 -16.50
C GLU A 238 -19.30 -17.23 -16.91
N PHE A 239 -18.39 -17.10 -15.94
CA PHE A 239 -17.02 -16.72 -16.23
C PHE A 239 -16.32 -17.73 -17.14
N LEU A 240 -16.38 -19.03 -16.84
CA LEU A 240 -15.72 -20.08 -17.62
C LEU A 240 -16.26 -20.14 -19.04
N LYS A 241 -17.58 -20.00 -19.23
CA LYS A 241 -18.19 -19.92 -20.55
C LYS A 241 -17.65 -18.73 -21.37
N LYS A 242 -17.53 -17.56 -20.73
CA LYS A 242 -16.96 -16.37 -21.37
C LYS A 242 -15.47 -16.54 -21.66
N TYR A 243 -14.72 -17.14 -20.74
CA TYR A 243 -13.31 -17.49 -20.93
C TYR A 243 -13.10 -18.36 -22.17
N GLU A 244 -13.84 -19.48 -22.29
CA GLU A 244 -13.75 -20.39 -23.43
C GLU A 244 -14.06 -19.68 -24.76
N THR A 245 -14.99 -18.74 -24.78
CA THR A 245 -15.29 -17.94 -25.96
C THR A 245 -14.11 -17.04 -26.32
N ILE A 246 -13.60 -16.29 -25.36
CA ILE A 246 -12.55 -15.28 -25.56
C ILE A 246 -11.22 -15.91 -26.02
N VAL A 247 -10.76 -16.98 -25.38
CA VAL A 247 -9.45 -17.58 -25.71
C VAL A 247 -9.40 -18.26 -27.07
N ASN A 248 -10.55 -18.50 -27.70
CA ASN A 248 -10.67 -19.04 -29.07
C ASN A 248 -10.86 -17.97 -30.13
N MET A 249 -10.95 -16.68 -29.77
CA MET A 249 -11.05 -15.56 -30.71
C MET A 249 -9.67 -15.00 -31.02
N SER A 250 -9.49 -14.44 -32.21
CA SER A 250 -8.30 -13.66 -32.53
C SER A 250 -8.39 -12.25 -31.89
N ASP A 251 -7.26 -11.57 -31.73
CA ASP A 251 -7.25 -10.18 -31.24
C ASP A 251 -8.10 -9.26 -32.14
N HIS A 252 -8.14 -9.53 -33.43
CA HIS A 252 -8.99 -8.77 -34.38
C HIS A 252 -10.48 -8.99 -34.08
N ASP A 253 -10.91 -10.26 -33.92
CA ASP A 253 -12.30 -10.59 -33.62
C ASP A 253 -12.71 -10.04 -32.23
N LEU A 254 -11.80 -10.07 -31.26
CA LEU A 254 -12.01 -9.47 -29.95
C LEU A 254 -12.17 -7.95 -30.06
N ALA A 255 -11.29 -7.28 -30.81
CA ALA A 255 -11.36 -5.84 -31.01
C ALA A 255 -12.71 -5.44 -31.66
N GLU A 256 -13.13 -6.16 -32.69
CA GLU A 256 -14.42 -5.90 -33.38
C GLU A 256 -15.62 -6.19 -32.46
N SER A 257 -15.61 -7.33 -31.75
CA SER A 257 -16.76 -7.76 -30.93
C SER A 257 -16.97 -6.90 -29.68
N MET A 258 -15.91 -6.25 -29.17
CA MET A 258 -15.94 -5.42 -27.95
C MET A 258 -15.76 -3.93 -28.24
N GLU A 259 -15.72 -3.54 -29.54
CA GLU A 259 -15.50 -2.16 -29.98
C GLU A 259 -14.23 -1.53 -29.38
N LEU A 260 -13.14 -2.32 -29.34
CA LEU A 260 -11.85 -1.93 -28.79
C LEU A 260 -10.82 -1.71 -29.89
N GLU A 261 -9.81 -0.87 -29.54
CA GLU A 261 -8.58 -0.83 -30.34
C GLU A 261 -7.81 -2.16 -30.20
N PRO A 262 -7.10 -2.63 -31.26
CA PRO A 262 -6.39 -3.91 -31.26
C PRO A 262 -5.39 -4.08 -30.11
N GLU A 263 -4.75 -3.00 -29.69
CA GLU A 263 -3.80 -2.97 -28.59
C GLU A 263 -4.48 -3.34 -27.25
N TYR A 264 -5.70 -2.88 -27.01
CA TYR A 264 -6.49 -3.28 -25.84
C TYR A 264 -6.97 -4.72 -25.93
N ALA A 265 -7.43 -5.15 -27.10
CA ALA A 265 -7.88 -6.52 -27.32
C ALA A 265 -6.79 -7.54 -26.96
N SER A 266 -5.52 -7.25 -27.29
CA SER A 266 -4.36 -8.12 -26.98
C SER A 266 -4.10 -8.29 -25.46
N LEU A 267 -4.68 -7.47 -24.59
CA LEU A 267 -4.56 -7.58 -23.13
C LEU A 267 -5.67 -8.43 -22.51
N ILE A 268 -6.73 -8.74 -23.27
CA ILE A 268 -7.90 -9.46 -22.74
C ILE A 268 -7.55 -10.89 -22.36
N VAL A 269 -6.88 -11.65 -23.22
CA VAL A 269 -6.50 -13.04 -22.95
C VAL A 269 -5.59 -13.13 -21.70
N PRO A 270 -4.53 -12.34 -21.56
CA PRO A 270 -3.74 -12.28 -20.31
C PRO A 270 -4.59 -12.02 -19.06
N ASN A 271 -5.51 -11.07 -19.10
CA ASN A 271 -6.41 -10.79 -17.97
C ASN A 271 -7.29 -11.99 -17.62
N MET A 272 -7.93 -12.58 -18.62
CA MET A 272 -8.81 -13.73 -18.43
C MET A 272 -8.09 -14.95 -17.86
N VAL A 273 -6.84 -15.22 -18.31
CA VAL A 273 -6.01 -16.31 -17.76
C VAL A 273 -5.65 -16.06 -16.30
N ILE A 274 -5.28 -14.83 -15.94
CA ILE A 274 -5.00 -14.47 -14.54
C ILE A 274 -6.25 -14.73 -13.67
N ILE A 275 -7.39 -14.18 -14.05
CA ILE A 275 -8.65 -14.32 -13.29
C ILE A 275 -9.03 -15.79 -13.11
N ARG A 276 -8.99 -16.57 -14.20
CA ARG A 276 -9.30 -18.01 -14.19
C ARG A 276 -8.43 -18.75 -13.16
N ASN A 277 -7.12 -18.53 -13.19
CA ASN A 277 -6.19 -19.17 -12.25
C ASN A 277 -6.52 -18.83 -10.78
N PHE A 278 -6.89 -17.58 -10.49
CA PHE A 278 -7.27 -17.19 -9.13
C PHE A 278 -8.63 -17.74 -8.69
N ILE A 279 -9.59 -17.89 -9.61
CA ILE A 279 -10.85 -18.61 -9.33
C ILE A 279 -10.54 -20.05 -8.90
N GLU A 280 -9.63 -20.73 -9.61
CA GLU A 280 -9.23 -22.11 -9.29
C GLU A 280 -8.46 -22.20 -7.97
N ILE A 281 -7.49 -21.30 -7.72
CA ILE A 281 -6.68 -21.27 -6.50
C ILE A 281 -7.54 -21.01 -5.25
N PHE A 282 -8.49 -20.09 -5.34
CA PHE A 282 -9.37 -19.72 -4.25
C PHE A 282 -10.61 -20.62 -4.14
N GLN A 283 -10.89 -21.43 -5.17
CA GLN A 283 -12.13 -22.19 -5.31
C GLN A 283 -13.37 -21.27 -5.22
N ALA A 284 -13.24 -20.06 -5.77
CA ALA A 284 -14.30 -19.07 -5.72
C ALA A 284 -15.48 -19.49 -6.61
N GLU A 285 -16.70 -19.38 -6.09
CA GLU A 285 -17.91 -19.72 -6.83
C GLU A 285 -18.54 -18.53 -7.56
N ALA A 286 -18.17 -17.32 -7.12
CA ALA A 286 -18.65 -16.07 -7.71
C ALA A 286 -17.59 -14.95 -7.63
N LEU A 287 -17.68 -14.04 -8.60
CA LEU A 287 -16.86 -12.84 -8.69
C LEU A 287 -17.76 -11.62 -8.55
N TRP A 288 -17.40 -10.72 -7.65
CA TRP A 288 -18.02 -9.41 -7.56
C TRP A 288 -17.13 -8.38 -8.26
N ILE A 289 -17.69 -7.63 -9.20
CA ILE A 289 -17.00 -6.61 -9.98
C ILE A 289 -17.68 -5.27 -9.72
N PRO A 290 -17.21 -4.51 -8.73
CA PRO A 290 -17.90 -3.31 -8.26
C PRO A 290 -17.90 -2.15 -9.26
N GLY A 291 -17.07 -2.17 -10.31
CA GLY A 291 -16.96 -1.09 -11.28
C GLY A 291 -16.32 0.18 -10.70
N VAL A 292 -15.37 0.02 -9.80
CA VAL A 292 -14.59 1.13 -9.21
C VAL A 292 -13.13 1.02 -9.59
N SER A 293 -12.46 2.16 -9.68
CA SER A 293 -11.07 2.29 -10.11
C SER A 293 -10.20 2.97 -9.05
N LEU A 294 -8.91 3.10 -9.33
CA LEU A 294 -7.98 3.89 -8.53
C LEU A 294 -8.42 5.35 -8.40
N LEU A 295 -9.01 5.92 -9.46
CA LEU A 295 -9.52 7.31 -9.46
C LEU A 295 -10.58 7.53 -8.39
N ASP A 296 -11.50 6.57 -8.21
CA ASP A 296 -12.53 6.62 -7.17
C ASP A 296 -11.91 6.55 -5.78
N GLY A 297 -10.83 5.77 -5.62
CA GLY A 297 -10.07 5.70 -4.38
C GLY A 297 -9.34 6.99 -4.04
N ILE A 298 -8.77 7.68 -5.04
CA ILE A 298 -8.14 8.99 -4.89
C ILE A 298 -9.19 10.02 -4.45
N ALA A 299 -10.37 10.01 -5.10
CA ALA A 299 -11.48 10.90 -4.75
C ALA A 299 -12.02 10.63 -3.34
N TYR A 300 -12.20 9.37 -2.96
CA TYR A 300 -12.61 8.99 -1.61
C TYR A 300 -11.61 9.49 -0.56
N ASP A 301 -10.32 9.26 -0.77
CA ASP A 301 -9.25 9.70 0.14
C ASP A 301 -9.23 11.23 0.32
N HIS A 302 -9.43 11.97 -0.78
CA HIS A 302 -9.57 13.43 -0.73
C HIS A 302 -10.81 13.88 0.03
N ALA A 303 -11.97 13.25 -0.22
CA ALA A 303 -13.23 13.58 0.44
C ALA A 303 -13.17 13.26 1.95
N GLU A 304 -12.54 12.16 2.35
CA GLU A 304 -12.32 11.78 3.75
C GLU A 304 -11.41 12.78 4.48
N LYS A 305 -10.26 13.14 3.88
CA LYS A 305 -9.29 14.10 4.44
C LYS A 305 -9.92 15.51 4.64
N ASN A 306 -10.78 15.92 3.71
CA ASN A 306 -11.47 17.21 3.77
C ASN A 306 -12.79 17.14 4.54
N LYS A 307 -13.14 16.00 5.15
CA LYS A 307 -14.34 15.80 5.97
C LYS A 307 -15.65 16.02 5.21
N TYR A 308 -15.67 15.76 3.91
CA TYR A 308 -16.90 15.69 3.12
C TYR A 308 -17.68 14.41 3.40
N LEU A 309 -16.98 13.34 3.75
CA LEU A 309 -17.57 12.09 4.22
C LEU A 309 -16.90 11.60 5.51
N LYS A 310 -17.59 10.71 6.22
CA LYS A 310 -16.99 9.96 7.33
C LYS A 310 -16.42 8.67 6.80
N SER A 311 -15.28 8.24 7.36
CA SER A 311 -14.74 6.91 7.06
C SER A 311 -15.76 5.84 7.34
N VAL A 312 -16.01 4.98 6.37
CA VAL A 312 -16.94 3.85 6.48
C VAL A 312 -16.29 2.62 7.11
N HIS A 313 -14.94 2.63 7.17
CA HIS A 313 -14.14 1.53 7.67
C HIS A 313 -12.93 2.05 8.44
N ASN A 314 -12.38 1.23 9.35
CA ASN A 314 -11.19 1.59 10.12
C ASN A 314 -9.90 1.16 9.42
N PHE A 315 -9.52 1.91 8.41
CA PHE A 315 -8.31 1.65 7.61
C PHE A 315 -7.00 1.65 8.42
N GLU A 316 -6.91 2.47 9.49
CA GLU A 316 -5.72 2.45 10.36
C GLU A 316 -5.60 1.11 11.09
N ASN A 317 -6.72 0.53 11.51
CA ASN A 317 -6.72 -0.80 12.11
C ASN A 317 -6.25 -1.88 11.14
N ASP A 318 -6.62 -1.79 9.86
CA ASP A 318 -6.17 -2.76 8.86
C ASP A 318 -4.65 -2.72 8.66
N ILE A 319 -4.07 -1.52 8.62
CA ILE A 319 -2.60 -1.37 8.55
C ILE A 319 -1.95 -2.04 9.77
N LEU A 320 -2.51 -1.86 10.95
CA LEU A 320 -2.01 -2.49 12.18
C LEU A 320 -2.21 -4.01 12.19
N VAL A 321 -3.35 -4.50 11.70
CA VAL A 321 -3.61 -5.95 11.60
C VAL A 321 -2.65 -6.59 10.59
N ALA A 322 -2.45 -5.98 9.42
CA ALA A 322 -1.48 -6.41 8.44
C ALA A 322 -0.06 -6.47 9.04
N SER A 323 0.35 -5.42 9.78
CA SER A 323 1.65 -5.38 10.46
C SER A 323 1.79 -6.46 11.54
N ARG A 324 0.73 -6.73 12.34
CA ARG A 324 0.70 -7.84 13.30
C ARG A 324 0.82 -9.20 12.62
N ASN A 325 0.21 -9.38 11.47
CA ASN A 325 0.30 -10.62 10.70
C ASN A 325 1.71 -10.83 10.15
N ILE A 326 2.40 -9.76 9.74
CA ILE A 326 3.82 -9.80 9.38
C ILE A 326 4.66 -10.21 10.60
N ALA A 327 4.49 -9.56 11.75
CA ALA A 327 5.17 -9.92 13.00
C ALA A 327 4.94 -11.39 13.38
N LYS A 328 3.71 -11.90 13.25
CA LYS A 328 3.35 -13.30 13.49
C LYS A 328 4.06 -14.25 12.51
N ARG A 329 4.15 -13.90 11.22
CA ARG A 329 4.86 -14.69 10.19
C ARG A 329 6.33 -14.89 10.55
N TYR A 330 6.96 -13.86 11.10
CA TYR A 330 8.35 -13.89 11.55
C TYR A 330 8.51 -14.25 13.02
N SER A 331 7.50 -14.88 13.63
CA SER A 331 7.52 -15.42 15.00
C SER A 331 7.94 -14.41 16.07
N SER A 332 7.62 -13.12 15.89
CA SER A 332 7.92 -12.09 16.89
C SER A 332 7.13 -12.32 18.18
N GLY A 333 7.73 -12.03 19.33
CA GLY A 333 7.19 -12.32 20.66
C GLY A 333 5.97 -11.48 21.02
N LYS A 334 4.77 -12.06 20.97
CA LYS A 334 3.48 -11.36 21.14
C LYS A 334 3.39 -10.53 22.44
N ASN A 335 3.81 -11.10 23.59
CA ASN A 335 3.70 -10.42 24.88
C ASN A 335 4.70 -9.26 25.00
N HIS A 336 5.92 -9.46 24.48
CA HIS A 336 6.93 -8.42 24.44
C HIS A 336 6.48 -7.24 23.58
N ILE A 337 5.95 -7.52 22.38
CA ILE A 337 5.41 -6.49 21.49
C ILE A 337 4.28 -5.71 22.17
N ALA A 338 3.35 -6.38 22.84
CA ALA A 338 2.23 -5.71 23.50
C ALA A 338 2.73 -4.74 24.59
N GLY A 339 3.59 -5.20 25.52
CA GLY A 339 4.13 -4.36 26.56
C GLY A 339 5.00 -3.21 26.03
N THR A 340 5.84 -3.49 25.03
CA THR A 340 6.66 -2.44 24.38
C THR A 340 5.79 -1.41 23.65
N THR A 341 4.67 -1.84 23.05
CA THR A 341 3.71 -0.93 22.39
C THR A 341 3.11 0.03 23.39
N ASP A 342 2.60 -0.46 24.51
CA ASP A 342 1.98 0.38 25.54
C ASP A 342 2.98 1.44 26.05
N VAL A 343 4.19 1.02 26.39
CA VAL A 343 5.26 1.94 26.84
C VAL A 343 5.61 2.98 25.76
N ALA A 344 5.78 2.56 24.51
CA ALA A 344 6.13 3.47 23.42
C ALA A 344 5.05 4.53 23.17
N LEU A 345 3.79 4.11 23.21
CA LEU A 345 2.66 5.01 23.00
C LEU A 345 2.45 5.96 24.18
N ASP A 346 2.65 5.51 25.43
CA ASP A 346 2.61 6.37 26.61
C ASP A 346 3.70 7.47 26.56
N ILE A 347 4.92 7.13 26.15
CA ILE A 347 5.99 8.10 25.95
C ILE A 347 5.63 9.07 24.83
N PHE A 348 5.16 8.58 23.69
CA PHE A 348 4.76 9.39 22.55
C PHE A 348 3.68 10.40 22.95
N ASP A 349 2.59 9.93 23.53
CA ASP A 349 1.43 10.76 23.87
C ASP A 349 1.78 11.80 24.95
N SER A 350 2.62 11.43 25.95
CA SER A 350 3.09 12.35 27.01
C SER A 350 4.06 13.42 26.51
N THR A 351 4.82 13.15 25.42
CA THR A 351 5.79 14.09 24.85
C THR A 351 5.25 14.85 23.62
N ARG A 352 3.98 14.69 23.29
CA ARG A 352 3.35 15.28 22.10
C ARG A 352 3.57 16.79 21.93
N LYS A 353 3.53 17.54 23.04
CA LYS A 353 3.75 19.01 23.03
C LYS A 353 5.18 19.40 22.64
N ILE A 354 6.13 18.47 22.78
CA ILE A 354 7.55 18.71 22.47
C ILE A 354 7.90 18.27 21.07
N HIS A 355 7.48 17.06 20.67
CA HIS A 355 7.90 16.52 19.40
C HIS A 355 7.06 17.01 18.20
N GLY A 356 5.83 17.49 18.43
CA GLY A 356 4.96 18.02 17.37
C GLY A 356 4.46 16.98 16.35
N MET A 357 4.69 15.67 16.60
CA MET A 357 4.21 14.59 15.74
C MET A 357 2.71 14.37 15.93
N GLY A 358 2.02 13.93 14.86
CA GLY A 358 0.58 13.71 14.81
C GLY A 358 0.18 12.24 14.92
N LYS A 359 -1.05 11.96 14.47
CA LYS A 359 -1.61 10.59 14.47
C LYS A 359 -0.87 9.66 13.52
N ARG A 360 -0.42 10.17 12.37
CA ARG A 360 0.28 9.36 11.38
C ARG A 360 1.62 8.86 11.91
N GLU A 361 2.42 9.72 12.52
CA GLU A 361 3.70 9.35 13.10
C GLU A 361 3.52 8.40 14.30
N ARG A 362 2.41 8.54 15.06
CA ARG A 362 2.04 7.59 16.10
C ARG A 362 1.78 6.18 15.54
N LEU A 363 1.10 6.08 14.40
CA LEU A 363 0.90 4.83 13.69
C LEU A 363 2.23 4.23 13.24
N LEU A 364 3.13 5.04 12.63
CA LEU A 364 4.46 4.58 12.20
C LEU A 364 5.28 4.04 13.38
N LEU A 365 5.25 4.71 14.55
CA LEU A 365 5.88 4.20 15.76
C LEU A 365 5.31 2.84 16.16
N GLN A 366 4.00 2.70 16.16
CA GLN A 366 3.35 1.44 16.54
C GLN A 366 3.75 0.30 15.60
N ILE A 367 3.83 0.56 14.29
CA ILE A 367 4.32 -0.42 13.32
C ILE A 367 5.79 -0.76 13.56
N ALA A 368 6.63 0.24 13.84
CA ALA A 368 8.03 0.00 14.18
C ALA A 368 8.18 -0.91 15.42
N VAL A 369 7.35 -0.71 16.44
CA VAL A 369 7.31 -1.58 17.63
C VAL A 369 6.84 -3.00 17.25
N LEU A 370 5.82 -3.15 16.41
CA LEU A 370 5.34 -4.47 15.97
C LEU A 370 6.42 -5.29 15.27
N LEU A 371 7.29 -4.62 14.50
CA LEU A 371 8.23 -5.29 13.58
C LEU A 371 9.69 -5.27 14.07
N HIS A 372 10.02 -4.67 15.23
CA HIS A 372 11.41 -4.44 15.62
C HIS A 372 12.24 -5.72 15.82
N ASP A 373 11.59 -6.83 16.11
CA ASP A 373 12.22 -8.12 16.39
C ASP A 373 12.06 -9.16 15.26
N CYS A 374 11.40 -8.82 14.14
CA CYS A 374 11.10 -9.78 13.08
C CYS A 374 12.36 -10.40 12.44
N GLY A 375 13.49 -9.72 12.49
CA GLY A 375 14.78 -10.22 11.99
C GLY A 375 15.36 -11.38 12.78
N LYS A 376 14.91 -11.63 14.01
CA LYS A 376 15.32 -12.79 14.81
C LYS A 376 14.98 -14.12 14.14
N TYR A 377 13.97 -14.12 13.30
CA TYR A 377 13.59 -15.29 12.50
C TYR A 377 14.69 -15.74 11.52
N ILE A 378 15.52 -14.80 11.08
CA ILE A 378 16.59 -15.05 10.11
C ILE A 378 17.94 -15.21 10.83
N SER A 379 18.28 -14.26 11.74
CA SER A 379 19.57 -14.24 12.44
C SER A 379 19.43 -13.67 13.84
N MET A 380 20.01 -14.33 14.82
CA MET A 380 20.08 -13.85 16.21
C MET A 380 21.20 -12.83 16.43
N SER A 381 22.21 -12.81 15.57
CA SER A 381 23.33 -11.85 15.63
C SER A 381 23.09 -10.59 14.83
N GLU A 382 22.35 -10.67 13.70
CA GLU A 382 22.11 -9.57 12.78
C GLU A 382 20.64 -9.11 12.77
N VAL A 383 19.99 -9.16 13.95
CA VAL A 383 18.54 -8.85 14.09
C VAL A 383 18.16 -7.52 13.48
N ALA A 384 18.95 -6.46 13.75
CA ALA A 384 18.65 -5.11 13.26
C ALA A 384 18.65 -5.02 11.74
N GLU A 385 19.67 -5.59 11.10
CA GLU A 385 19.80 -5.57 9.64
C GLU A 385 18.76 -6.46 8.99
N CYS A 386 18.53 -7.66 9.52
CA CYS A 386 17.50 -8.56 9.01
C CYS A 386 16.10 -7.95 9.14
N SER A 387 15.78 -7.30 10.27
CA SER A 387 14.51 -6.60 10.45
C SER A 387 14.36 -5.46 9.43
N TYR A 388 15.40 -4.64 9.23
CA TYR A 388 15.41 -3.59 8.22
C TYR A 388 15.09 -4.15 6.83
N ARG A 389 15.79 -5.22 6.41
CA ARG A 389 15.60 -5.85 5.10
C ARG A 389 14.21 -6.46 4.94
N ILE A 390 13.68 -7.12 5.96
CA ILE A 390 12.32 -7.66 5.97
C ILE A 390 11.31 -6.53 5.75
N ILE A 391 11.41 -5.43 6.51
CA ILE A 391 10.46 -4.32 6.41
C ILE A 391 10.56 -3.65 5.03
N MET A 392 11.76 -3.42 4.52
CA MET A 392 11.95 -2.82 3.19
C MET A 392 11.46 -3.72 2.05
N ALA A 393 11.57 -5.04 2.19
CA ALA A 393 11.12 -6.02 1.20
C ALA A 393 9.63 -6.38 1.31
N THR A 394 8.97 -5.99 2.41
CA THR A 394 7.55 -6.31 2.64
C THR A 394 6.67 -5.10 2.31
N GLU A 395 5.63 -5.33 1.53
CA GLU A 395 4.61 -4.31 1.31
C GLU A 395 3.68 -4.24 2.52
N ILE A 396 3.60 -3.07 3.13
CA ILE A 396 2.68 -2.78 4.23
C ILE A 396 1.64 -1.82 3.66
N ILE A 397 0.42 -2.30 3.51
CA ILE A 397 -0.66 -1.52 2.89
C ILE A 397 -0.78 -0.13 3.50
N GLY A 398 -1.02 0.87 2.65
CA GLY A 398 -1.23 2.25 3.08
C GLY A 398 0.02 2.98 3.57
N LEU A 399 1.22 2.41 3.41
CA LEU A 399 2.49 3.11 3.66
C LEU A 399 3.18 3.50 2.37
N SER A 400 3.67 4.73 2.33
CA SER A 400 4.58 5.17 1.28
C SER A 400 5.95 4.49 1.40
N THR A 401 6.75 4.57 0.33
CA THR A 401 8.13 4.08 0.35
C THR A 401 8.96 4.79 1.42
N GLU A 402 8.78 6.10 1.57
CA GLU A 402 9.46 6.91 2.57
C GLU A 402 9.05 6.55 3.99
N GLU A 403 7.76 6.35 4.25
CA GLU A 403 7.26 5.93 5.57
C GLU A 403 7.79 4.54 5.95
N ARG A 404 7.79 3.61 5.00
CA ARG A 404 8.37 2.27 5.19
C ARG A 404 9.86 2.37 5.51
N GLN A 405 10.60 3.25 4.83
CA GLN A 405 12.01 3.50 5.09
C GLN A 405 12.25 4.10 6.48
N VAL A 406 11.39 5.03 6.92
CA VAL A 406 11.43 5.60 8.28
C VAL A 406 11.24 4.50 9.33
N ILE A 407 10.23 3.63 9.16
CA ILE A 407 9.97 2.50 10.07
C ILE A 407 11.16 1.54 10.08
N ALA A 408 11.63 1.12 8.91
CA ALA A 408 12.76 0.19 8.79
C ALA A 408 14.02 0.74 9.44
N SER A 409 14.32 2.02 9.21
CA SER A 409 15.48 2.69 9.80
C SER A 409 15.32 2.85 11.32
N ALA A 410 14.15 3.21 11.82
CA ALA A 410 13.89 3.28 13.28
C ALA A 410 14.12 1.91 13.96
N VAL A 411 13.72 0.83 13.30
CA VAL A 411 13.94 -0.54 13.76
C VAL A 411 15.44 -0.92 13.71
N ARG A 412 16.13 -0.59 12.61
CA ARG A 412 17.57 -0.86 12.45
C ARG A 412 18.38 -0.18 13.55
N TYR A 413 18.09 1.09 13.81
CA TYR A 413 18.78 1.89 14.81
C TYR A 413 18.27 1.71 16.25
N ASN A 414 17.28 0.85 16.47
CA ASN A 414 16.85 0.49 17.84
C ASN A 414 18.01 -0.10 18.67
N THR A 415 18.89 -0.89 18.05
CA THR A 415 20.02 -1.55 18.72
C THR A 415 21.39 -1.13 18.18
N ARG A 416 21.46 -0.48 17.03
CA ARG A 416 22.69 0.07 16.46
C ARG A 416 22.86 1.54 16.81
N GLU A 417 24.09 2.04 16.73
CA GLU A 417 24.38 3.47 16.84
C GLU A 417 23.63 4.25 15.74
N PHE A 418 23.09 5.41 16.12
CA PHE A 418 22.35 6.26 15.17
C PHE A 418 23.35 7.18 14.45
N GLY A 419 23.50 6.98 13.15
CA GLY A 419 24.45 7.71 12.34
C GLY A 419 24.08 9.19 12.12
N CYS A 420 25.04 10.01 11.74
CA CYS A 420 24.76 11.39 11.38
C CYS A 420 23.94 11.49 10.06
N TYR A 421 23.32 12.66 9.83
CA TYR A 421 22.47 12.87 8.64
C TYR A 421 23.19 12.54 7.32
N LYS A 422 24.45 12.92 7.17
CA LYS A 422 25.21 12.67 5.94
C LYS A 422 25.40 11.19 5.64
N GLU A 423 25.63 10.38 6.66
CA GLU A 423 25.81 8.93 6.53
C GLU A 423 24.50 8.25 6.16
N ILE A 424 23.43 8.52 6.93
CA ILE A 424 22.11 7.93 6.68
C ILE A 424 21.56 8.37 5.31
N ASN A 425 21.69 9.65 4.94
CA ASN A 425 21.25 10.16 3.64
C ASN A 425 21.98 9.47 2.48
N ARG A 426 23.30 9.24 2.60
CA ARG A 426 24.08 8.55 1.57
C ARG A 426 23.66 7.09 1.37
N GLU A 427 23.27 6.40 2.43
CA GLU A 427 22.81 5.01 2.36
C GLU A 427 21.37 4.87 1.87
N THR A 428 20.52 5.81 2.23
CA THR A 428 19.07 5.67 2.14
C THR A 428 18.39 6.72 1.28
N SER A 429 19.11 7.76 0.84
CA SER A 429 18.56 8.96 0.17
C SER A 429 17.50 9.70 1.00
N MET A 430 17.48 9.48 2.31
CA MET A 430 16.48 10.04 3.23
C MET A 430 16.63 11.56 3.36
N ASN A 431 15.55 12.29 3.18
CA ASN A 431 15.52 13.73 3.39
C ASN A 431 15.63 14.12 4.88
N ARG A 432 15.87 15.41 5.18
CA ARG A 432 16.01 15.90 6.56
C ARG A 432 14.77 15.67 7.42
N GLY A 433 13.58 15.82 6.87
CA GLY A 433 12.32 15.61 7.59
C GLY A 433 12.20 14.17 8.06
N ASN A 434 12.40 13.22 7.17
CA ASN A 434 12.35 11.79 7.45
C ASN A 434 13.49 11.34 8.38
N TYR A 435 14.70 11.93 8.26
CA TYR A 435 15.80 11.69 9.21
C TYR A 435 15.40 12.10 10.64
N LEU A 436 14.85 13.30 10.82
CA LEU A 436 14.41 13.77 12.13
C LEU A 436 13.25 12.94 12.69
N LEU A 437 12.32 12.53 11.84
CA LEU A 437 11.26 11.62 12.22
C LEU A 437 11.82 10.27 12.66
N THR A 438 12.73 9.69 11.89
CA THR A 438 13.43 8.45 12.23
C THR A 438 14.13 8.56 13.59
N ALA A 439 14.87 9.65 13.84
CA ALA A 439 15.55 9.88 15.13
C ALA A 439 14.56 9.89 16.29
N LYS A 440 13.44 10.61 16.16
CA LYS A 440 12.38 10.68 17.19
C LYS A 440 11.75 9.32 17.47
N LEU A 441 11.37 8.59 16.41
CA LEU A 441 10.79 7.25 16.56
C LEU A 441 11.79 6.26 17.18
N THR A 442 13.06 6.30 16.74
CA THR A 442 14.14 5.48 17.29
C THR A 442 14.35 5.74 18.77
N ALA A 443 14.37 7.01 19.20
CA ALA A 443 14.59 7.37 20.59
C ALA A 443 13.50 6.81 21.51
N ILE A 444 12.22 6.91 21.07
CA ILE A 444 11.09 6.34 21.83
C ILE A 444 11.16 4.80 21.82
N LEU A 445 11.40 4.17 20.66
CA LEU A 445 11.48 2.72 20.53
C LEU A 445 12.59 2.12 21.40
N ARG A 446 13.77 2.75 21.44
CA ARG A 446 14.89 2.33 22.30
C ARG A 446 14.52 2.30 23.78
N LEU A 447 13.84 3.34 24.27
CA LEU A 447 13.38 3.38 25.65
C LEU A 447 12.36 2.29 25.93
N ALA A 448 11.35 2.17 25.07
CA ALA A 448 10.28 1.18 25.24
C ALA A 448 10.82 -0.26 25.22
N ASN A 449 11.72 -0.57 24.28
CA ASN A 449 12.34 -1.89 24.17
C ASN A 449 13.23 -2.22 25.39
N ALA A 450 13.97 -1.23 25.92
CA ALA A 450 14.78 -1.43 27.11
C ALA A 450 13.94 -1.75 28.36
N MET A 451 12.70 -1.27 28.44
CA MET A 451 11.79 -1.51 29.56
C MET A 451 11.27 -2.95 29.69
N ASP A 452 11.40 -3.76 28.65
CA ASP A 452 11.08 -5.19 28.68
C ASP A 452 12.20 -6.05 28.10
N ARG A 453 13.45 -5.68 28.37
CA ARG A 453 14.65 -6.39 27.84
C ARG A 453 14.67 -7.87 28.17
N SER A 454 14.18 -8.24 29.34
CA SER A 454 14.10 -9.63 29.79
C SER A 454 12.97 -10.43 29.14
N HIS A 455 12.04 -9.80 28.44
CA HIS A 455 10.81 -10.38 27.87
C HIS A 455 9.91 -11.05 28.95
N TYR A 456 10.06 -10.64 30.21
CA TYR A 456 9.25 -11.16 31.35
C TYR A 456 8.08 -10.26 31.72
N GLN A 457 7.83 -9.18 30.99
CA GLN A 457 6.79 -8.18 31.23
C GLN A 457 6.76 -7.78 32.73
N LYS A 458 7.93 -7.44 33.27
CA LYS A 458 8.11 -7.10 34.71
C LYS A 458 7.44 -5.78 35.07
N VAL A 459 7.32 -4.86 34.12
CA VAL A 459 6.68 -3.57 34.29
C VAL A 459 5.18 -3.77 34.17
N LYS A 460 4.46 -3.63 35.28
CA LYS A 460 2.99 -3.77 35.32
C LYS A 460 2.27 -2.51 34.89
N ALA A 461 2.81 -1.37 35.25
CA ALA A 461 2.31 -0.06 34.89
C ALA A 461 3.46 0.92 34.78
N LEU A 462 3.38 1.82 33.83
CA LEU A 462 4.30 2.94 33.65
C LEU A 462 3.50 4.23 33.77
N ASN A 463 3.94 5.12 34.66
CA ASN A 463 3.40 6.47 34.71
C ASN A 463 4.41 7.39 34.05
N VAL A 464 4.01 7.98 32.91
CA VAL A 464 4.82 8.90 32.13
C VAL A 464 4.32 10.31 32.37
N THR A 465 5.15 11.19 32.91
CA THR A 465 4.76 12.57 33.22
C THR A 465 5.86 13.53 32.77
N LEU A 466 5.46 14.53 31.95
CA LEU A 466 6.33 15.60 31.52
C LEU A 466 6.09 16.85 32.38
N LYS A 467 7.12 17.29 33.11
CA LYS A 467 7.09 18.50 33.94
C LYS A 467 8.44 19.23 33.87
N ASP A 468 8.40 20.52 33.66
CA ASP A 468 9.59 21.40 33.68
C ASP A 468 10.75 20.90 32.79
N ARG A 469 10.41 20.46 31.55
CA ARG A 469 11.36 19.84 30.60
C ARG A 469 12.07 18.58 31.16
N ILE A 470 11.42 17.89 32.08
CA ILE A 470 11.87 16.59 32.58
C ILE A 470 10.77 15.57 32.34
N LEU A 471 11.10 14.50 31.65
CA LEU A 471 10.22 13.34 31.46
C LEU A 471 10.48 12.37 32.64
N TYR A 472 9.47 12.18 33.46
CA TYR A 472 9.52 11.22 34.59
C TYR A 472 8.87 9.90 34.10
N LEU A 473 9.62 8.82 34.16
CA LEU A 473 9.16 7.46 34.02
C LEU A 473 9.09 6.77 35.37
N VAL A 474 7.89 6.59 35.90
CA VAL A 474 7.69 5.93 37.21
C VAL A 474 7.19 4.51 36.98
N VAL A 475 8.05 3.55 37.22
CA VAL A 475 7.82 2.12 36.98
C VAL A 475 7.15 1.48 38.18
N ASP A 476 5.98 0.88 37.99
CA ASP A 476 5.33 0.02 38.97
C ASP A 476 5.64 -1.45 38.66
N SER A 477 6.36 -2.11 39.55
CA SER A 477 6.75 -3.50 39.39
C SER A 477 6.92 -4.19 40.74
N ALA A 478 6.33 -5.37 40.87
CA ALA A 478 6.56 -6.26 42.01
C ALA A 478 7.88 -7.04 41.89
N ARG A 479 8.45 -7.11 40.66
CA ARG A 479 9.69 -7.85 40.36
C ARG A 479 10.90 -6.91 40.35
N ASP A 480 12.09 -7.49 40.40
CA ASP A 480 13.33 -6.74 40.20
C ASP A 480 13.46 -6.27 38.74
N VAL A 481 13.61 -4.97 38.55
CA VAL A 481 13.76 -4.28 37.26
C VAL A 481 15.17 -3.67 37.11
N SER A 482 16.14 -4.16 37.83
CA SER A 482 17.51 -3.62 37.79
C SER A 482 18.14 -3.74 36.41
N LEU A 483 17.85 -4.81 35.68
CA LEU A 483 18.32 -4.99 34.30
C LEU A 483 17.75 -3.91 33.37
N GLU A 484 16.43 -3.72 33.43
CA GLU A 484 15.72 -2.73 32.60
C GLU A 484 16.19 -1.31 32.91
N LEU A 485 16.32 -0.99 34.19
CA LEU A 485 16.82 0.30 34.68
C LEU A 485 18.29 0.57 34.30
N GLY A 486 19.14 -0.45 34.37
CA GLY A 486 20.54 -0.37 33.97
C GLY A 486 20.73 -0.07 32.50
N LEU A 487 20.05 -0.82 31.65
CA LEU A 487 20.13 -0.67 30.18
C LEU A 487 19.50 0.63 29.67
N LEU A 488 18.59 1.20 30.42
CA LEU A 488 17.97 2.47 30.04
C LEU A 488 18.95 3.64 30.11
N LYS A 489 19.96 3.57 30.98
CA LYS A 489 21.02 4.60 31.06
C LYS A 489 21.66 4.84 29.67
N ASP A 490 21.98 3.77 28.97
CA ASP A 490 22.63 3.85 27.65
C ASP A 490 21.72 4.43 26.55
N LYS A 491 20.39 4.38 26.74
CA LYS A 491 19.40 4.89 25.80
C LYS A 491 18.94 6.31 26.11
N LYS A 492 19.19 6.76 27.33
CA LYS A 492 18.78 8.06 27.84
C LYS A 492 19.43 9.21 27.07
N GLU A 493 20.73 9.15 26.83
CA GLU A 493 21.51 10.23 26.22
C GLU A 493 20.94 10.58 24.82
N PHE A 494 20.71 9.57 23.99
CA PHE A 494 20.14 9.78 22.66
C PHE A 494 18.71 10.36 22.72
N PHE A 495 17.89 9.93 23.69
CA PHE A 495 16.56 10.49 23.86
C PHE A 495 16.62 11.96 24.28
N GLU A 496 17.51 12.31 25.24
CA GLU A 496 17.70 13.68 25.71
C GLU A 496 18.23 14.59 24.60
N GLU A 497 19.12 14.09 23.76
CA GLU A 497 19.65 14.80 22.57
C GLU A 497 18.52 15.10 21.58
N VAL A 498 17.74 14.10 21.19
CA VAL A 498 16.69 14.22 20.19
C VAL A 498 15.54 15.12 20.63
N PHE A 499 15.14 15.06 21.90
CA PHE A 499 13.96 15.80 22.40
C PHE A 499 14.32 17.09 23.16
N GLY A 500 15.58 17.31 23.51
CA GLY A 500 16.02 18.47 24.28
C GLY A 500 15.42 18.55 25.68
N ILE A 501 15.06 17.40 26.27
CA ILE A 501 14.50 17.29 27.63
C ILE A 501 15.25 16.24 28.43
N ARG A 502 15.28 16.38 29.74
CA ARG A 502 15.89 15.38 30.62
C ARG A 502 14.97 14.19 30.86
N LEU A 503 15.54 13.01 30.98
CA LEU A 503 14.84 11.78 31.37
C LEU A 503 15.22 11.35 32.78
N VAL A 504 14.21 11.18 33.63
CA VAL A 504 14.38 10.66 35.00
C VAL A 504 13.50 9.43 35.17
N MET A 505 14.11 8.30 35.49
CA MET A 505 13.39 7.08 35.80
C MET A 505 13.49 6.73 37.28
N ARG A 506 12.36 6.28 37.84
CA ARG A 506 12.25 5.86 39.22
C ARG A 506 11.33 4.66 39.33
N ARG A 507 11.66 3.77 40.29
CA ARG A 507 10.69 2.75 40.70
C ARG A 507 9.71 3.39 41.66
N LYS A 508 8.43 3.06 41.56
CA LYS A 508 7.40 3.47 42.50
C LYS A 508 7.80 2.93 43.89
N GLY A 509 7.98 3.80 44.85
CA GLY A 509 8.32 3.39 46.24
C GLY A 509 7.23 2.46 46.76
N LYS A 510 7.63 1.39 47.47
CA LYS A 510 6.70 0.68 48.35
C LYS A 510 6.26 1.69 49.43
N ARG A 511 4.94 1.98 49.52
CA ARG A 511 4.38 2.63 50.70
C ARG A 511 4.53 1.73 51.91
#